data_f133f8fd526b38499269f81471fd5672
#
_entry.id   f133f8fd526b38499269f81471fd5672
#
_cell.length_a   1.000
_cell.length_b   1.000
_cell.length_c   1.000
_cell.angle_alpha   90.00
_cell.angle_beta   90.00
_cell.angle_gamma   90.00
#
_symmetry.space_group_name_H-M   'P 1'
#
loop_
_entity.id
_entity.type
_entity.pdbx_description
1 polymer ?
#
loop_
_entity_poly.entity_id
_entity_poly.type
_entity_poly.pdbx_seq_one_letter_code
_entity_poly.pdbx_strand_id
1 'polypeptide(L)'
;ISVVYGAFSACVQTDLKYINAYSSVSHCGLVLFAILMLNTTAMTGAVMQMLSHGLMTALFFALIGMIYGRTHTRDIREMGGLMQIMPFLSVCYVIAGLASLGLPGLSGFVAEMTIFVGSFEHTDTFHRVFTIVACTSIVITAVYILRVVGKLLFGAVQNEHHRELTDAEWWERLSAITLIVCCLLYTSDAAD
;
A
#
# COMPACT_ATOMS: atom_id res chain seq x y z
N ILE A 1 10.32 -8.23 13.51
CA ILE A 1 11.07 -8.79 12.37
C ILE A 1 10.25 -8.63 11.09
N SER A 2 9.01 -9.15 11.01
CA SER A 2 8.17 -9.15 9.81
C SER A 2 7.95 -7.76 9.20
N VAL A 3 7.79 -6.73 10.04
CA VAL A 3 7.62 -5.32 9.61
C VAL A 3 8.77 -4.88 8.71
N VAL A 4 10.00 -4.99 9.21
CA VAL A 4 11.19 -4.53 8.49
C VAL A 4 11.58 -5.49 7.37
N TYR A 5 11.54 -6.80 7.62
CA TYR A 5 11.85 -7.82 6.62
C TYR A 5 10.92 -7.74 5.40
N GLY A 6 9.60 -7.61 5.64
CA GLY A 6 8.62 -7.49 4.56
C GLY A 6 8.86 -6.26 3.69
N ALA A 7 9.11 -5.11 4.33
CA ALA A 7 9.37 -3.85 3.63
C ALA A 7 10.66 -3.91 2.77
N PHE A 8 11.78 -4.42 3.32
CA PHE A 8 13.01 -4.60 2.54
C PHE A 8 12.86 -5.63 1.43
N SER A 9 12.14 -6.73 1.67
CA SER A 9 11.88 -7.74 0.64
C SER A 9 11.07 -7.15 -0.51
N ALA A 10 10.08 -6.28 -0.24
CA ALA A 10 9.33 -5.57 -1.27
C ALA A 10 10.22 -4.66 -2.13
N CYS A 11 11.26 -4.04 -1.54
CA CYS A 11 12.21 -3.18 -2.26
C CYS A 11 12.98 -3.91 -3.36
N VAL A 12 13.30 -5.19 -3.20
CA VAL A 12 14.12 -5.95 -4.16
C VAL A 12 13.30 -6.69 -5.21
N GLN A 13 11.98 -6.80 -5.01
CA GLN A 13 11.11 -7.49 -5.98
C GLN A 13 10.91 -6.66 -7.25
N THR A 14 10.65 -7.37 -8.35
CA THR A 14 10.35 -6.80 -9.66
C THR A 14 8.96 -7.19 -10.18
N ASP A 15 8.36 -8.24 -9.64
CA ASP A 15 6.99 -8.66 -9.95
C ASP A 15 6.01 -7.91 -9.05
N LEU A 16 5.03 -7.22 -9.65
CA LEU A 16 4.01 -6.42 -8.94
C LEU A 16 3.26 -7.22 -7.88
N LYS A 17 2.95 -8.49 -8.15
CA LYS A 17 2.26 -9.35 -7.21
C LYS A 17 3.11 -9.64 -5.98
N TYR A 18 4.40 -9.93 -6.17
CA TYR A 18 5.31 -10.18 -5.05
C TYR A 18 5.63 -8.92 -4.26
N ILE A 19 5.76 -7.76 -4.92
CA ILE A 19 5.91 -6.46 -4.22
C ILE A 19 4.74 -6.25 -3.28
N ASN A 20 3.50 -6.41 -3.76
CA ASN A 20 2.31 -6.25 -2.94
C ASN A 20 2.18 -7.32 -1.83
N ALA A 21 2.57 -8.56 -2.11
CA ALA A 21 2.58 -9.64 -1.11
C ALA A 21 3.56 -9.34 0.04
N TYR A 22 4.78 -8.91 -0.25
CA TYR A 22 5.76 -8.55 0.79
C TYR A 22 5.38 -7.26 1.53
N SER A 23 4.74 -6.30 0.85
CA SER A 23 4.09 -5.16 1.49
C SER A 23 3.06 -5.63 2.53
N SER A 24 2.21 -6.59 2.18
CA SER A 24 1.24 -7.18 3.10
C SER A 24 1.90 -7.85 4.30
N VAL A 25 3.02 -8.55 4.13
CA VAL A 25 3.80 -9.12 5.25
C VAL A 25 4.25 -8.01 6.22
N SER A 26 4.69 -6.86 5.70
CA SER A 26 5.09 -5.72 6.53
C SER A 26 3.91 -5.15 7.33
N HIS A 27 2.79 -4.84 6.68
CA HIS A 27 1.60 -4.29 7.35
C HIS A 27 0.96 -5.27 8.34
N CYS A 28 0.86 -6.56 8.02
CA CYS A 28 0.42 -7.58 8.96
C CYS A 28 1.39 -7.73 10.14
N GLY A 29 2.70 -7.57 9.88
CA GLY A 29 3.70 -7.50 10.94
C GLY A 29 3.47 -6.33 11.88
N LEU A 30 3.06 -5.17 11.36
CA LEU A 30 2.72 -3.98 12.16
C LEU A 30 1.47 -4.22 13.03
N VAL A 31 0.46 -4.91 12.50
CA VAL A 31 -0.72 -5.33 13.27
C VAL A 31 -0.31 -6.24 14.44
N LEU A 32 0.53 -7.25 14.17
CA LEU A 32 1.02 -8.15 15.23
C LEU A 32 1.86 -7.39 16.26
N PHE A 33 2.69 -6.43 15.82
CA PHE A 33 3.45 -5.56 16.70
C PHE A 33 2.52 -4.78 17.63
N ALA A 34 1.46 -4.18 17.09
CA ALA A 34 0.49 -3.40 17.87
C ALA A 34 -0.26 -4.27 18.91
N ILE A 35 -0.64 -5.48 18.55
CA ILE A 35 -1.28 -6.44 19.48
C ILE A 35 -0.33 -6.77 20.64
N LEU A 36 0.94 -6.98 20.37
CA LEU A 36 1.96 -7.31 21.36
C LEU A 36 2.30 -6.16 22.32
N MET A 37 1.88 -4.92 22.02
CA MET A 37 2.00 -3.78 22.94
C MET A 37 1.06 -3.89 24.14
N LEU A 38 0.01 -4.74 24.09
CA LEU A 38 -0.91 -5.05 25.19
C LEU A 38 -1.55 -3.81 25.84
N ASN A 39 -1.72 -2.73 25.11
CA ASN A 39 -2.47 -1.56 25.54
C ASN A 39 -3.67 -1.28 24.62
N THR A 40 -4.66 -0.56 25.13
CA THR A 40 -5.94 -0.34 24.43
C THR A 40 -5.74 0.50 23.17
N THR A 41 -4.89 1.53 23.22
CA THR A 41 -4.64 2.45 22.10
C THR A 41 -4.02 1.70 20.91
N ALA A 42 -2.93 0.95 21.13
CA ALA A 42 -2.30 0.19 20.07
C ALA A 42 -3.19 -0.94 19.54
N MET A 43 -3.99 -1.58 20.41
CA MET A 43 -4.95 -2.62 20.00
C MET A 43 -6.05 -2.04 19.10
N THR A 44 -6.57 -0.86 19.42
CA THR A 44 -7.53 -0.15 18.56
C THR A 44 -6.89 0.14 17.19
N GLY A 45 -5.68 0.67 17.16
CA GLY A 45 -4.93 0.87 15.92
C GLY A 45 -4.71 -0.42 15.13
N ALA A 46 -4.46 -1.56 15.80
CA ALA A 46 -4.33 -2.86 15.14
C ALA A 46 -5.60 -3.27 14.41
N VAL A 47 -6.77 -3.13 15.04
CA VAL A 47 -8.07 -3.45 14.40
C VAL A 47 -8.33 -2.53 13.21
N MET A 48 -8.09 -1.23 13.37
CA MET A 48 -8.21 -0.26 12.28
C MET A 48 -7.27 -0.60 11.11
N GLN A 49 -6.03 -1.02 11.41
CA GLN A 49 -5.05 -1.39 10.39
C GLN A 49 -5.45 -2.66 9.64
N MET A 50 -6.05 -3.65 10.30
CA MET A 50 -6.56 -4.85 9.62
C MET A 50 -7.60 -4.48 8.54
N LEU A 51 -8.54 -3.61 8.86
CA LEU A 51 -9.60 -3.20 7.94
C LEU A 51 -9.04 -2.33 6.80
N SER A 52 -8.25 -1.31 7.15
CA SER A 52 -7.61 -0.42 6.18
C SER A 52 -6.72 -1.19 5.21
N HIS A 53 -5.86 -2.08 5.73
CA HIS A 53 -4.98 -2.92 4.93
C HIS A 53 -5.77 -3.86 4.01
N GLY A 54 -6.87 -4.45 4.50
CA GLY A 54 -7.73 -5.31 3.69
C GLY A 54 -8.30 -4.59 2.47
N LEU A 55 -8.87 -3.40 2.67
CA LEU A 55 -9.43 -2.56 1.59
C LEU A 55 -8.36 -2.13 0.58
N MET A 56 -7.24 -1.61 1.09
CA MET A 56 -6.11 -1.17 0.26
C MET A 56 -5.54 -2.33 -0.57
N THR A 57 -5.33 -3.49 0.04
CA THR A 57 -4.78 -4.67 -0.63
C THR A 57 -5.74 -5.21 -1.70
N ALA A 58 -7.05 -5.20 -1.43
CA ALA A 58 -8.07 -5.55 -2.42
C ALA A 58 -7.99 -4.63 -3.64
N LEU A 59 -7.84 -3.31 -3.42
CA LEU A 59 -7.67 -2.34 -4.51
C LEU A 59 -6.39 -2.61 -5.31
N PHE A 60 -5.25 -2.84 -4.67
CA PHE A 60 -4.00 -3.14 -5.36
C PHE A 60 -4.09 -4.41 -6.21
N PHE A 61 -4.62 -5.50 -5.67
CA PHE A 61 -4.75 -6.74 -6.42
C PHE A 61 -5.73 -6.62 -7.59
N ALA A 62 -6.83 -5.87 -7.42
CA ALA A 62 -7.75 -5.57 -8.52
C ALA A 62 -7.02 -4.81 -9.64
N LEU A 63 -6.28 -3.74 -9.31
CA LEU A 63 -5.54 -2.95 -10.29
C LEU A 63 -4.42 -3.76 -10.97
N ILE A 64 -3.67 -4.56 -10.21
CA ILE A 64 -2.63 -5.46 -10.76
C ILE A 64 -3.28 -6.49 -11.71
N GLY A 65 -4.44 -7.03 -11.34
CA GLY A 65 -5.20 -7.94 -12.21
C GLY A 65 -5.64 -7.29 -13.52
N MET A 66 -6.15 -6.06 -13.47
CA MET A 66 -6.56 -5.28 -14.63
C MET A 66 -5.37 -4.95 -15.56
N ILE A 67 -4.24 -4.56 -14.98
CA ILE A 67 -3.00 -4.29 -15.71
C ILE A 67 -2.50 -5.58 -16.36
N TYR A 68 -2.42 -6.68 -15.61
CA TYR A 68 -1.95 -7.97 -16.11
C TYR A 68 -2.84 -8.53 -17.21
N GLY A 69 -4.17 -8.39 -17.10
CA GLY A 69 -5.12 -8.84 -18.11
C GLY A 69 -4.91 -8.18 -19.49
N ARG A 70 -4.27 -7.00 -19.51
CA ARG A 70 -3.97 -6.24 -20.72
C ARG A 70 -2.53 -6.42 -21.20
N THR A 71 -1.58 -6.33 -20.26
CA THR A 71 -0.13 -6.36 -20.58
C THR A 71 0.45 -7.76 -20.64
N HIS A 72 -0.23 -8.76 -20.05
CA HIS A 72 0.22 -10.14 -19.88
C HIS A 72 1.60 -10.28 -19.18
N THR A 73 2.09 -9.20 -18.58
CA THR A 73 3.31 -9.19 -17.76
C THR A 73 3.06 -8.54 -16.41
N ARG A 74 3.87 -8.88 -15.41
CA ARG A 74 3.87 -8.29 -14.07
C ARG A 74 5.23 -7.72 -13.69
N ASP A 75 6.22 -7.88 -14.56
CA ASP A 75 7.57 -7.37 -14.30
C ASP A 75 7.62 -5.87 -14.58
N ILE A 76 7.92 -5.08 -13.55
CA ILE A 76 8.02 -3.62 -13.64
C ILE A 76 9.17 -3.15 -14.55
N ARG A 77 10.07 -4.06 -14.97
CA ARG A 77 11.18 -3.74 -15.88
C ARG A 77 10.73 -3.73 -17.33
N GLU A 78 9.67 -4.48 -17.64
CA GLU A 78 9.09 -4.58 -18.99
C GLU A 78 7.96 -3.58 -19.23
N MET A 79 7.57 -2.87 -18.16
CA MET A 79 6.49 -1.88 -18.18
C MET A 79 7.07 -0.47 -18.00
N GLY A 80 6.41 0.51 -18.60
CA GLY A 80 6.72 1.93 -18.44
C GLY A 80 5.71 2.77 -19.20
N GLY A 81 5.53 4.03 -18.77
CA GLY A 81 4.67 4.99 -19.46
C GLY A 81 3.17 4.65 -19.41
N LEU A 82 2.71 3.80 -18.49
CA LEU A 82 1.30 3.40 -18.42
C LEU A 82 0.35 4.58 -18.19
N MET A 83 0.84 5.70 -17.63
CA MET A 83 0.06 6.92 -17.49
C MET A 83 -0.43 7.48 -18.84
N GLN A 84 0.32 7.24 -19.91
CA GLN A 84 -0.04 7.70 -21.27
C GLN A 84 -1.03 6.76 -21.95
N ILE A 85 -1.05 5.49 -21.57
CA ILE A 85 -1.83 4.43 -22.22
C ILE A 85 -3.13 4.17 -21.46
N MET A 86 -3.04 4.03 -20.14
CA MET A 86 -4.15 3.69 -19.24
C MET A 86 -4.24 4.71 -18.10
N PRO A 87 -4.65 5.96 -18.37
CA PRO A 87 -4.62 7.02 -17.37
C PRO A 87 -5.50 6.76 -16.16
N PHE A 88 -6.69 6.16 -16.34
CA PHE A 88 -7.58 5.86 -15.23
C PHE A 88 -6.95 4.83 -14.27
N LEU A 89 -6.48 3.69 -14.79
CA LEU A 89 -5.81 2.67 -13.97
C LEU A 89 -4.57 3.23 -13.27
N SER A 90 -3.83 4.07 -13.96
CA SER A 90 -2.62 4.72 -13.42
C SER A 90 -2.93 5.63 -12.25
N VAL A 91 -3.96 6.48 -12.36
CA VAL A 91 -4.40 7.36 -11.26
C VAL A 91 -4.88 6.53 -10.07
N CYS A 92 -5.69 5.49 -10.31
CA CYS A 92 -6.13 4.59 -9.24
C CYS A 92 -4.94 3.90 -8.55
N TYR A 93 -3.91 3.50 -9.32
CA TYR A 93 -2.70 2.89 -8.77
C TYR A 93 -1.88 3.87 -7.91
N VAL A 94 -1.80 5.14 -8.31
CA VAL A 94 -1.19 6.19 -7.48
C VAL A 94 -1.94 6.35 -6.17
N ILE A 95 -3.28 6.44 -6.21
CA ILE A 95 -4.10 6.58 -5.00
C ILE A 95 -3.91 5.38 -4.07
N ALA A 96 -3.91 4.15 -4.61
CA ALA A 96 -3.62 2.95 -3.84
C ALA A 96 -2.23 2.98 -3.20
N GLY A 97 -1.22 3.46 -3.95
CA GLY A 97 0.14 3.66 -3.45
C GLY A 97 0.20 4.65 -2.30
N LEU A 98 -0.46 5.80 -2.44
CA LEU A 98 -0.53 6.82 -1.40
C LEU A 98 -1.28 6.33 -0.15
N ALA A 99 -2.31 5.49 -0.33
CA ALA A 99 -3.02 4.84 0.77
C ALA A 99 -2.09 3.88 1.55
N SER A 100 -1.24 3.15 0.83
CA SER A 100 -0.23 2.26 1.44
C SER A 100 0.89 3.00 2.17
N LEU A 101 1.11 4.27 1.84
CA LEU A 101 2.08 5.13 2.54
C LEU A 101 1.54 5.71 3.85
N GLY A 102 0.27 5.48 4.17
CA GLY A 102 -0.34 6.09 5.34
C GLY A 102 -0.31 7.62 5.29
N LEU A 103 -0.64 8.22 4.14
CA LEU A 103 -0.71 9.68 4.04
C LEU A 103 -1.98 10.23 4.69
N PRO A 104 -1.92 11.42 5.32
CA PRO A 104 -3.10 12.07 5.88
C PRO A 104 -4.23 12.21 4.86
N GLY A 105 -5.45 11.85 5.28
CA GLY A 105 -6.62 11.80 4.40
C GLY A 105 -6.89 10.43 3.78
N LEU A 106 -6.09 9.42 4.10
CA LEU A 106 -6.29 8.03 3.67
C LEU A 106 -6.33 7.10 4.88
N SER A 107 -7.07 6.00 4.76
CA SER A 107 -7.41 5.11 5.89
C SER A 107 -6.20 4.56 6.66
N GLY A 108 -5.07 4.36 6.01
CA GLY A 108 -3.85 3.86 6.65
C GLY A 108 -3.25 4.81 7.67
N PHE A 109 -3.38 6.12 7.46
CA PHE A 109 -2.76 7.13 8.33
C PHE A 109 -3.24 7.05 9.78
N VAL A 110 -4.57 7.08 9.98
CA VAL A 110 -5.16 7.08 11.33
C VAL A 110 -4.78 5.79 12.06
N ALA A 111 -4.86 4.65 11.35
CA ALA A 111 -4.52 3.36 11.92
C ALA A 111 -3.05 3.27 12.36
N GLU A 112 -2.10 3.64 11.49
CA GLU A 112 -0.67 3.62 11.79
C GLU A 112 -0.30 4.60 12.90
N MET A 113 -0.84 5.83 12.86
CA MET A 113 -0.61 6.82 13.90
C MET A 113 -1.12 6.34 15.26
N THR A 114 -2.30 5.72 15.32
CA THR A 114 -2.85 5.17 16.57
C THR A 114 -1.97 4.04 17.11
N ILE A 115 -1.44 3.17 16.23
CA ILE A 115 -0.48 2.13 16.63
C ILE A 115 0.76 2.74 17.26
N PHE A 116 1.38 3.72 16.59
CA PHE A 116 2.61 4.30 17.09
C PHE A 116 2.41 5.13 18.35
N VAL A 117 1.34 5.92 18.44
CA VAL A 117 0.98 6.67 19.66
C VAL A 117 0.82 5.69 20.83
N GLY A 118 0.00 4.64 20.67
CA GLY A 118 -0.16 3.64 21.72
C GLY A 118 1.13 2.91 22.07
N SER A 119 1.99 2.64 21.08
CA SER A 119 3.28 1.99 21.35
C SER A 119 4.24 2.88 22.13
N PHE A 120 4.18 4.21 21.97
CA PHE A 120 4.97 5.17 22.72
C PHE A 120 4.45 5.46 24.13
N GLU A 121 3.24 5.02 24.49
CA GLU A 121 2.72 5.09 25.88
C GLU A 121 3.58 4.28 26.84
N HIS A 122 4.29 3.25 26.38
CA HIS A 122 5.26 2.51 27.17
C HIS A 122 6.48 3.37 27.49
N THR A 123 6.86 3.39 28.77
CA THR A 123 7.98 4.21 29.27
C THR A 123 9.31 3.48 29.23
N ASP A 124 9.32 2.16 29.11
CA ASP A 124 10.52 1.35 29.12
C ASP A 124 11.29 1.41 27.79
N THR A 125 12.59 1.32 27.90
CA THR A 125 13.52 1.41 26.76
C THR A 125 13.29 0.33 25.73
N PHE A 126 12.90 -0.88 26.15
CA PHE A 126 12.68 -2.00 25.26
C PHE A 126 11.57 -1.68 24.22
N HIS A 127 10.36 -1.33 24.67
CA HIS A 127 9.24 -1.01 23.78
C HIS A 127 9.54 0.20 22.90
N ARG A 128 10.18 1.24 23.44
CA ARG A 128 10.56 2.44 22.66
C ARG A 128 11.51 2.13 21.52
N VAL A 129 12.54 1.31 21.75
CA VAL A 129 13.50 0.93 20.70
C VAL A 129 12.78 0.15 19.59
N PHE A 130 11.93 -0.83 19.95
CA PHE A 130 11.19 -1.58 18.94
C PHE A 130 10.17 -0.73 18.19
N THR A 131 9.56 0.26 18.83
CA THR A 131 8.66 1.23 18.18
C THR A 131 9.43 2.08 17.16
N ILE A 132 10.61 2.59 17.52
CA ILE A 132 11.46 3.35 16.58
C ILE A 132 11.86 2.47 15.38
N VAL A 133 12.25 1.23 15.62
CA VAL A 133 12.57 0.28 14.54
C VAL A 133 11.34 0.02 13.66
N ALA A 134 10.15 -0.13 14.23
CA ALA A 134 8.93 -0.28 13.47
C ALA A 134 8.61 0.96 12.62
N CYS A 135 8.80 2.16 13.16
CA CYS A 135 8.61 3.43 12.42
C CYS A 135 9.50 3.53 11.18
N THR A 136 10.69 2.92 11.16
CA THR A 136 11.56 2.95 9.96
C THR A 136 10.92 2.25 8.75
N SER A 137 9.97 1.34 8.98
CA SER A 137 9.25 0.67 7.88
C SER A 137 8.46 1.64 7.01
N ILE A 138 7.96 2.75 7.56
CA ILE A 138 7.23 3.79 6.81
C ILE A 138 8.13 4.35 5.70
N VAL A 139 9.38 4.68 6.05
CA VAL A 139 10.36 5.22 5.08
C VAL A 139 10.66 4.19 3.99
N ILE A 140 10.83 2.92 4.37
CA ILE A 140 11.11 1.84 3.41
C ILE A 140 9.90 1.62 2.50
N THR A 141 8.68 1.69 3.04
CA THR A 141 7.43 1.63 2.28
C THR A 141 7.37 2.74 1.24
N ALA A 142 7.71 3.98 1.63
CA ALA A 142 7.77 5.10 0.70
C ALA A 142 8.76 4.82 -0.46
N VAL A 143 9.93 4.28 -0.16
CA VAL A 143 10.95 3.99 -1.18
C VAL A 143 10.44 2.98 -2.21
N TYR A 144 9.88 1.83 -1.81
CA TYR A 144 9.46 0.85 -2.80
C TYR A 144 8.19 1.25 -3.55
N ILE A 145 7.22 1.90 -2.89
CA ILE A 145 5.99 2.38 -3.56
C ILE A 145 6.34 3.45 -4.61
N LEU A 146 7.09 4.48 -4.24
CA LEU A 146 7.47 5.54 -5.19
C LEU A 146 8.34 4.99 -6.32
N ARG A 147 9.21 4.01 -6.05
CA ARG A 147 9.98 3.33 -7.09
C ARG A 147 9.07 2.60 -8.08
N VAL A 148 8.06 1.88 -7.59
CA VAL A 148 7.12 1.14 -8.45
C VAL A 148 6.27 2.11 -9.27
N VAL A 149 5.68 3.10 -8.62
CA VAL A 149 4.91 4.17 -9.30
C VAL A 149 5.75 4.85 -10.37
N GLY A 150 6.98 5.23 -10.04
CA GLY A 150 7.91 5.87 -10.98
C GLY A 150 8.21 5.00 -12.20
N LYS A 151 8.52 3.72 -12.00
CA LYS A 151 8.87 2.81 -13.10
C LYS A 151 7.68 2.38 -13.93
N LEU A 152 6.55 2.12 -13.29
CA LEU A 152 5.36 1.59 -13.94
C LEU A 152 4.62 2.65 -14.76
N LEU A 153 4.43 3.83 -14.18
CA LEU A 153 3.52 4.84 -14.72
C LEU A 153 4.22 5.90 -15.56
N PHE A 154 5.46 6.24 -15.19
CA PHE A 154 6.22 7.32 -15.85
C PHE A 154 7.33 6.74 -16.73
N GLY A 155 7.88 7.62 -17.57
CA GLY A 155 8.93 7.27 -18.52
C GLY A 155 8.41 6.90 -19.90
N ALA A 156 9.30 6.34 -20.72
CA ALA A 156 8.95 5.90 -22.07
C ALA A 156 8.23 4.54 -22.02
N VAL A 157 7.30 4.35 -22.93
CA VAL A 157 6.67 3.05 -23.16
C VAL A 157 7.73 2.05 -23.59
N GLN A 158 7.98 1.03 -22.80
CA GLN A 158 9.05 0.04 -23.05
C GLN A 158 8.69 -0.92 -24.18
N ASN A 159 7.42 -1.29 -24.29
CA ASN A 159 6.94 -2.20 -25.32
C ASN A 159 5.90 -1.49 -26.21
N GLU A 160 6.20 -1.37 -27.50
CA GLU A 160 5.30 -0.68 -28.44
C GLU A 160 3.92 -1.36 -28.54
N HIS A 161 3.85 -2.67 -28.32
CA HIS A 161 2.58 -3.39 -28.30
C HIS A 161 1.63 -2.88 -27.20
N HIS A 162 2.18 -2.32 -26.13
CA HIS A 162 1.36 -1.76 -25.04
C HIS A 162 0.66 -0.44 -25.44
N ARG A 163 1.06 0.23 -26.52
CA ARG A 163 0.42 1.48 -27.00
C ARG A 163 -1.01 1.30 -27.50
N GLU A 164 -1.36 0.09 -27.92
CA GLU A 164 -2.70 -0.23 -28.44
C GLU A 164 -3.67 -0.72 -27.36
N LEU A 165 -3.20 -0.82 -26.10
CA LEU A 165 -4.02 -1.31 -25.00
C LEU A 165 -5.09 -0.28 -24.60
N THR A 166 -6.28 -0.77 -24.28
CA THR A 166 -7.41 0.03 -23.81
C THR A 166 -7.34 0.24 -22.30
N ASP A 167 -7.82 1.39 -21.84
CA ASP A 167 -7.97 1.67 -20.39
C ASP A 167 -9.11 0.82 -19.78
N ALA A 168 -9.35 0.99 -18.48
CA ALA A 168 -10.35 0.25 -17.72
C ALA A 168 -11.75 0.35 -18.32
N GLU A 169 -12.46 -0.77 -18.36
CA GLU A 169 -13.85 -0.83 -18.76
C GLU A 169 -14.77 -0.30 -17.64
N TRP A 170 -16.03 0.02 -17.97
CA TRP A 170 -16.92 0.71 -17.02
C TRP A 170 -17.16 -0.06 -15.72
N TRP A 171 -17.25 -1.40 -15.75
CA TRP A 171 -17.41 -2.23 -14.53
C TRP A 171 -16.12 -2.29 -13.68
N GLU A 172 -14.96 -2.27 -14.34
CA GLU A 172 -13.66 -2.20 -13.67
C GLU A 172 -13.50 -0.85 -12.97
N ARG A 173 -13.92 0.24 -13.65
CA ARG A 173 -13.92 1.59 -13.05
C ARG A 173 -14.82 1.66 -11.84
N LEU A 174 -16.02 1.06 -11.91
CA LEU A 174 -16.95 1.04 -10.79
C LEU A 174 -16.35 0.34 -9.57
N SER A 175 -15.72 -0.84 -9.77
CA SER A 175 -15.10 -1.58 -8.67
C SER A 175 -13.92 -0.83 -8.05
N ALA A 176 -13.05 -0.22 -8.87
CA ALA A 176 -11.91 0.57 -8.39
C ALA A 176 -12.37 1.82 -7.62
N ILE A 177 -13.34 2.56 -8.16
CA ILE A 177 -13.90 3.76 -7.51
C ILE A 177 -14.54 3.39 -6.17
N THR A 178 -15.31 2.30 -6.11
CA THR A 178 -15.95 1.85 -4.86
C THR A 178 -14.90 1.58 -3.78
N LEU A 179 -13.83 0.85 -4.11
CA LEU A 179 -12.76 0.56 -3.15
C LEU A 179 -12.00 1.83 -2.73
N ILE A 180 -11.75 2.76 -3.65
CA ILE A 180 -11.12 4.05 -3.34
C ILE A 180 -12.01 4.86 -2.38
N VAL A 181 -13.30 4.96 -2.67
CA VAL A 181 -14.26 5.66 -1.80
C VAL A 181 -14.31 5.02 -0.41
N CYS A 182 -14.33 3.70 -0.32
CA CYS A 182 -14.25 3.01 0.98
C CYS A 182 -12.96 3.35 1.73
N CYS A 183 -11.80 3.41 1.05
CA CYS A 183 -10.54 3.81 1.67
C CYS A 183 -10.54 5.27 2.17
N LEU A 184 -11.27 6.18 1.49
CA LEU A 184 -11.39 7.58 1.87
C LEU A 184 -12.39 7.78 3.02
N LEU A 185 -13.59 7.17 2.93
CA LEU A 185 -14.64 7.33 3.95
C LEU A 185 -14.22 6.76 5.30
N TYR A 186 -13.52 5.62 5.31
CA TYR A 186 -13.05 5.01 6.55
C TYR A 186 -12.10 5.91 7.36
N THR A 187 -11.48 6.89 6.73
CA THR A 187 -10.64 7.87 7.43
C THR A 187 -11.47 8.88 8.22
N SER A 188 -12.63 9.27 7.70
CA SER A 188 -13.50 10.27 8.35
C SER A 188 -14.09 9.74 9.65
N ASP A 189 -14.64 8.51 9.63
CA ASP A 189 -15.28 7.91 10.80
C ASP A 189 -14.28 7.47 11.89
N ALA A 190 -13.02 7.29 11.54
CA ALA A 190 -11.97 6.87 12.48
C ALA A 190 -11.32 8.06 13.22
N ALA A 191 -11.59 9.29 12.79
CA ALA A 191 -11.04 10.51 13.39
C ALA A 191 -11.97 11.14 14.45
N ASP A 192 -13.23 10.70 14.53
CA ASP A 192 -14.23 11.09 15.53
C ASP A 192 -14.28 10.04 16.67
#